data_a2cfda9be052478bd4d6db51330e2463
#
_entry.id   a2cfda9be052478bd4d6db51330e2463
#
_cell.length_a   1.000
_cell.length_b   1.000
_cell.length_c   1.000
_cell.angle_alpha   90.00
_cell.angle_beta   90.00
_cell.angle_gamma   90.00
#
_symmetry.space_group_name_H-M   'P 1'
#
loop_
_entity.id
_entity.type
_entity.pdbx_description
1 polymer ?
#
loop_
_entity_poly.entity_id
_entity_poly.type
_entity_poly.pdbx_seq_one_letter_code
_entity_poly.pdbx_strand_id
1 'polypeptide(L)'
;RVLNALASRWIAFNDLIMATVGRTRWDVQGLDNLKRRGWYLVSSNHQSWSDILVLQKVFRGRIPFLKFFLKAELIWVPVIGLAWWALDFPFMKRGRKGGRSDLETTRVACEKFKAIPTSVMNFVEGTRFTRAKHARQASPYRHLLKPKAGGMAVALATMGEDFDALLDVTIAYPRGTPTFWDLLCGRMEEV
;
A
#
# COMPACT_ATOMS: atom_id res chain seq x y z
N ARG A 1 14.60 14.67 -0.89
CA ARG A 1 15.27 13.99 0.25
C ARG A 1 14.66 14.40 1.59
N VAL A 2 14.48 15.71 1.87
CA VAL A 2 13.90 16.21 3.13
C VAL A 2 12.49 15.64 3.38
N LEU A 3 11.61 15.70 2.38
CA LEU A 3 10.24 15.18 2.49
C LEU A 3 10.19 13.67 2.82
N ASN A 4 11.07 12.88 2.19
CA ASN A 4 11.15 11.44 2.49
C ASN A 4 11.64 11.19 3.93
N ALA A 5 12.54 12.02 4.44
CA ALA A 5 12.99 11.94 5.83
C ALA A 5 11.87 12.30 6.81
N LEU A 6 11.06 13.32 6.50
CA LEU A 6 9.87 13.67 7.29
C LEU A 6 8.83 12.55 7.27
N ALA A 7 8.55 11.98 6.11
CA ALA A 7 7.65 10.84 5.99
C ALA A 7 8.15 9.62 6.78
N SER A 8 9.44 9.34 6.74
CA SER A 8 10.03 8.24 7.53
C SER A 8 9.92 8.48 9.04
N ARG A 9 10.05 9.74 9.49
CA ARG A 9 9.81 10.11 10.90
C ARG A 9 8.35 9.97 11.29
N TRP A 10 7.42 10.34 10.40
CA TRP A 10 5.99 10.13 10.60
C TRP A 10 5.65 8.64 10.78
N ILE A 11 6.20 7.77 9.93
CA ILE A 11 6.01 6.32 10.07
C ILE A 11 6.63 5.82 11.38
N ALA A 12 7.81 6.33 11.75
CA ALA A 12 8.44 5.99 13.02
C ALA A 12 7.58 6.38 14.23
N PHE A 13 6.92 7.52 14.16
CA PHE A 13 6.00 7.99 15.19
C PHE A 13 4.75 7.11 15.27
N ASN A 14 4.16 6.74 14.13
CA ASN A 14 3.05 5.79 14.09
C ASN A 14 3.44 4.43 14.67
N ASP A 15 4.65 3.94 14.36
CA ASP A 15 5.18 2.71 14.95
C ASP A 15 5.31 2.80 16.46
N LEU A 16 5.79 3.93 16.98
CA LEU A 16 5.90 4.15 18.41
C LEU A 16 4.52 4.13 19.08
N ILE A 17 3.52 4.81 18.49
CA ILE A 17 2.14 4.76 18.99
C ILE A 17 1.65 3.31 19.01
N MET A 18 1.79 2.58 17.90
CA MET A 18 1.36 1.17 17.83
C MET A 18 2.09 0.28 18.86
N ALA A 19 3.35 0.56 19.16
CA ALA A 19 4.12 -0.19 20.14
C ALA A 19 3.75 0.15 21.59
N THR A 20 3.34 1.38 21.86
CA THR A 20 3.01 1.84 23.22
C THR A 20 1.56 1.57 23.60
N VAL A 21 0.64 1.70 22.65
CA VAL A 21 -0.80 1.53 22.87
C VAL A 21 -1.25 0.08 22.63
N GLY A 22 -0.63 -0.60 21.66
CA GLY A 22 -1.04 -1.92 21.18
C GLY A 22 -0.23 -3.06 21.82
N ARG A 23 -0.94 -4.16 22.14
CA ARG A 23 -0.33 -5.45 22.48
C ARG A 23 -0.44 -6.43 21.31
N THR A 24 -0.39 -5.90 20.08
CA THR A 24 -0.53 -6.69 18.86
C THR A 24 0.59 -7.73 18.75
N ARG A 25 0.22 -8.98 18.56
CA ARG A 25 1.16 -10.05 18.18
C ARG A 25 1.43 -9.96 16.69
N TRP A 26 2.70 -9.78 16.33
CA TRP A 26 3.17 -9.70 14.96
C TRP A 26 3.81 -11.02 14.55
N ASP A 27 3.21 -11.73 13.60
CA ASP A 27 3.81 -12.89 12.93
C ASP A 27 4.17 -12.51 11.51
N VAL A 28 5.45 -12.26 11.26
CA VAL A 28 5.93 -11.73 9.99
C VAL A 28 6.99 -12.66 9.42
N GLN A 29 6.74 -13.18 8.23
CA GLN A 29 7.60 -14.17 7.56
C GLN A 29 8.04 -13.67 6.19
N GLY A 30 9.14 -14.23 5.65
CA GLY A 30 9.59 -13.99 4.28
C GLY A 30 10.22 -12.61 4.05
N LEU A 31 10.86 -12.01 5.04
CA LEU A 31 11.52 -10.70 4.93
C LEU A 31 13.01 -10.78 4.58
N ASP A 32 13.49 -11.95 4.19
CA ASP A 32 14.91 -12.18 3.91
C ASP A 32 15.31 -11.51 2.58
N ASN A 33 16.60 -11.14 2.47
CA ASN A 33 17.22 -10.60 1.26
C ASN A 33 16.63 -9.25 0.75
N LEU A 34 15.90 -8.52 1.57
CA LEU A 34 15.40 -7.20 1.21
C LEU A 34 16.49 -6.12 1.32
N LYS A 35 16.51 -5.17 0.37
CA LYS A 35 17.49 -4.10 0.30
C LYS A 35 16.85 -2.74 0.53
N ARG A 36 17.44 -1.91 1.37
CA ARG A 36 16.98 -0.53 1.62
C ARG A 36 17.06 0.40 0.40
N ARG A 37 17.85 0.04 -0.60
CA ARG A 37 18.09 0.79 -1.84
C ARG A 37 17.83 -0.12 -3.02
N GLY A 38 16.58 -0.48 -3.23
CA GLY A 38 16.15 -1.27 -4.36
C GLY A 38 14.86 -0.72 -4.93
N TRP A 39 14.38 -1.31 -6.00
CA TRP A 39 13.07 -1.05 -6.56
C TRP A 39 12.20 -2.27 -6.38
N TYR A 40 11.05 -2.09 -5.79
CA TYR A 40 10.14 -3.19 -5.50
C TYR A 40 8.74 -2.92 -6.05
N LEU A 41 8.14 -3.91 -6.64
CA LEU A 41 6.71 -3.94 -6.88
C LEU A 41 6.08 -4.77 -5.75
N VAL A 42 5.26 -4.14 -4.93
CA VAL A 42 4.61 -4.79 -3.79
C VAL A 42 3.14 -4.98 -4.11
N SER A 43 2.68 -6.21 -4.01
CA SER A 43 1.29 -6.61 -4.18
C SER A 43 0.73 -7.10 -2.86
N SER A 44 -0.49 -6.71 -2.50
CA SER A 44 -1.15 -7.24 -1.30
C SER A 44 -2.66 -7.31 -1.46
N ASN A 45 -3.28 -8.20 -0.68
CA ASN A 45 -4.70 -8.16 -0.40
C ASN A 45 -5.06 -6.89 0.37
N HIS A 46 -6.34 -6.52 0.40
CA HIS A 46 -6.81 -5.31 1.07
C HIS A 46 -8.09 -5.55 1.85
N GLN A 47 -8.01 -5.50 3.16
CA GLN A 47 -9.14 -5.75 4.05
C GLN A 47 -9.53 -4.53 4.88
N SER A 48 -8.55 -3.74 5.33
CA SER A 48 -8.72 -2.63 6.25
C SER A 48 -7.92 -1.39 5.85
N TRP A 49 -8.26 -0.24 6.38
CA TRP A 49 -7.37 0.93 6.38
C TRP A 49 -6.08 0.68 7.16
N SER A 50 -6.13 -0.23 8.13
CA SER A 50 -4.97 -0.65 8.93
C SER A 50 -3.88 -1.31 8.09
N ASP A 51 -4.22 -1.93 6.95
CA ASP A 51 -3.26 -2.60 6.05
C ASP A 51 -2.11 -1.66 5.62
N ILE A 52 -2.42 -0.38 5.41
CA ILE A 52 -1.40 0.62 5.02
C ILE A 52 -0.36 0.77 6.14
N LEU A 53 -0.80 0.91 7.39
CA LEU A 53 0.09 1.07 8.54
C LEU A 53 0.84 -0.23 8.86
N VAL A 54 0.18 -1.38 8.70
CA VAL A 54 0.80 -2.70 8.83
C VAL A 54 1.96 -2.84 7.83
N LEU A 55 1.71 -2.57 6.54
CA LEU A 55 2.75 -2.65 5.52
C LEU A 55 3.89 -1.64 5.76
N GLN A 56 3.56 -0.41 6.14
CA GLN A 56 4.56 0.61 6.47
C GLN A 56 5.45 0.15 7.64
N LYS A 57 4.87 -0.45 8.69
CA LYS A 57 5.60 -0.97 9.84
C LYS A 57 6.50 -2.14 9.43
N VAL A 58 5.95 -3.13 8.75
CA VAL A 58 6.66 -4.35 8.34
C VAL A 58 7.86 -4.02 7.45
N PHE A 59 7.68 -3.11 6.49
CA PHE A 59 8.72 -2.77 5.51
C PHE A 59 9.62 -1.61 5.92
N ARG A 60 9.33 -0.94 7.02
CA ARG A 60 10.15 0.19 7.49
C ARG A 60 11.61 -0.20 7.67
N GLY A 61 12.49 0.52 6.97
CA GLY A 61 13.93 0.31 7.04
C GLY A 61 14.43 -0.98 6.36
N ARG A 62 13.57 -1.75 5.71
CA ARG A 62 13.91 -2.97 4.96
C ARG A 62 13.93 -2.72 3.46
N ILE A 63 12.95 -1.99 2.95
CA ILE A 63 12.86 -1.56 1.55
C ILE A 63 12.66 -0.04 1.49
N PRO A 64 12.77 0.59 0.30
CA PRO A 64 12.42 1.99 0.11
C PRO A 64 10.98 2.31 0.49
N PHE A 65 10.70 3.59 0.66
CA PHE A 65 9.38 4.09 1.03
C PHE A 65 8.28 3.61 0.07
N LEU A 66 7.19 3.07 0.65
CA LEU A 66 6.05 2.58 -0.11
C LEU A 66 5.26 3.72 -0.73
N LYS A 67 5.09 3.70 -2.04
CA LYS A 67 4.25 4.62 -2.82
C LYS A 67 2.96 3.93 -3.20
N PHE A 68 1.85 4.41 -2.66
CA PHE A 68 0.52 3.89 -2.93
C PHE A 68 -0.17 4.68 -4.03
N PHE A 69 -1.02 4.02 -4.82
CA PHE A 69 -1.94 4.69 -5.73
C PHE A 69 -3.17 5.15 -4.96
N LEU A 70 -3.32 6.45 -4.81
CA LEU A 70 -4.37 7.07 -4.00
C LEU A 70 -5.58 7.47 -4.86
N LYS A 71 -6.77 7.55 -4.26
CA LYS A 71 -7.92 8.16 -4.92
C LYS A 71 -7.70 9.66 -5.05
N ALA A 72 -8.10 10.26 -6.19
CA ALA A 72 -7.94 11.69 -6.44
C ALA A 72 -8.59 12.56 -5.36
N GLU A 73 -9.74 12.12 -4.81
CA GLU A 73 -10.44 12.86 -3.78
C GLU A 73 -9.66 13.00 -2.47
N LEU A 74 -8.69 12.13 -2.23
CA LEU A 74 -7.86 12.16 -1.02
C LEU A 74 -6.88 13.34 -0.99
N ILE A 75 -6.65 14.03 -2.11
CA ILE A 75 -5.85 15.26 -2.14
C ILE A 75 -6.48 16.37 -1.28
N TRP A 76 -7.80 16.34 -1.13
CA TRP A 76 -8.56 17.33 -0.36
C TRP A 76 -8.60 17.05 1.15
N VAL A 77 -8.01 15.94 1.62
CA VAL A 77 -7.90 15.67 3.06
C VAL A 77 -6.89 16.66 3.65
N PRO A 78 -7.30 17.50 4.61
CA PRO A 78 -6.43 18.51 5.19
C PRO A 78 -5.11 17.90 5.70
N VAL A 79 -3.99 18.61 5.51
CA VAL A 79 -2.63 18.22 5.91
C VAL A 79 -2.13 16.96 5.21
N ILE A 80 -2.88 15.84 5.28
CA ILE A 80 -2.45 14.53 4.73
C ILE A 80 -2.45 14.54 3.20
N GLY A 81 -3.47 15.14 2.57
CA GLY A 81 -3.53 15.26 1.11
C GLY A 81 -2.35 16.05 0.55
N LEU A 82 -1.99 17.16 1.20
CA LEU A 82 -0.83 17.97 0.85
C LEU A 82 0.49 17.19 1.04
N ALA A 83 0.60 16.41 2.12
CA ALA A 83 1.77 15.57 2.39
C ALA A 83 1.95 14.49 1.30
N TRP A 84 0.87 13.81 0.89
CA TRP A 84 0.93 12.84 -0.19
C TRP A 84 1.28 13.47 -1.54
N TRP A 85 0.74 14.65 -1.83
CA TRP A 85 1.09 15.39 -3.03
C TRP A 85 2.58 15.79 -3.02
N ALA A 86 3.08 16.33 -1.92
CA ALA A 86 4.49 16.72 -1.77
C ALA A 86 5.46 15.52 -1.83
N LEU A 87 4.98 14.33 -1.51
CA LEU A 87 5.72 13.06 -1.59
C LEU A 87 5.59 12.38 -2.96
N ASP A 88 4.99 13.03 -3.96
CA ASP A 88 4.76 12.47 -5.30
C ASP A 88 3.94 11.18 -5.30
N PHE A 89 2.93 11.06 -4.44
CA PHE A 89 1.98 9.96 -4.54
C PHE A 89 1.09 10.14 -5.76
N PRO A 90 0.88 9.11 -6.58
CA PRO A 90 -0.01 9.19 -7.74
C PRO A 90 -1.48 9.17 -7.31
N PHE A 91 -2.23 10.17 -7.76
CA PHE A 91 -3.66 10.29 -7.52
C PHE A 91 -4.46 9.81 -8.72
N MET A 92 -5.34 8.84 -8.50
CA MET A 92 -6.12 8.12 -9.52
C MET A 92 -7.58 8.56 -9.50
N LYS A 93 -8.16 8.87 -10.66
CA LYS A 93 -9.57 9.31 -10.78
C LYS A 93 -10.58 8.16 -10.75
N ARG A 94 -10.19 6.95 -10.53
CA ARG A 94 -10.96 5.70 -10.45
C ARG A 94 -12.42 5.81 -10.90
N GLY A 95 -12.82 5.07 -11.95
CA GLY A 95 -14.19 5.01 -12.45
C GLY A 95 -14.27 4.80 -13.96
N ARG A 96 -15.50 4.74 -14.50
CA ARG A 96 -15.75 4.55 -15.93
C ARG A 96 -15.06 5.59 -16.84
N LYS A 97 -14.84 6.80 -16.32
CA LYS A 97 -14.15 7.91 -17.03
C LYS A 97 -12.64 7.94 -16.76
N GLY A 98 -12.11 7.16 -15.80
CA GLY A 98 -10.71 7.20 -15.36
C GLY A 98 -9.78 6.17 -16.02
N GLY A 99 -10.29 5.10 -16.62
CA GLY A 99 -9.48 3.94 -16.98
C GLY A 99 -8.22 4.25 -17.79
N ARG A 100 -8.32 4.91 -18.94
CA ARG A 100 -7.16 5.29 -19.76
C ARG A 100 -6.31 6.36 -19.09
N SER A 101 -6.93 7.35 -18.43
CA SER A 101 -6.28 8.39 -17.65
C SER A 101 -5.53 7.83 -16.43
N ASP A 102 -6.10 6.81 -15.77
CA ASP A 102 -5.48 6.17 -14.61
C ASP A 102 -4.25 5.34 -15.00
N LEU A 103 -4.30 4.64 -16.13
CA LEU A 103 -3.14 3.91 -16.67
C LEU A 103 -2.00 4.87 -17.04
N GLU A 104 -2.34 6.00 -17.67
CA GLU A 104 -1.35 7.03 -18.01
C GLU A 104 -0.77 7.70 -16.75
N THR A 105 -1.59 7.99 -15.76
CA THR A 105 -1.12 8.49 -14.45
C THR A 105 -0.17 7.49 -13.79
N THR A 106 -0.47 6.19 -13.86
CA THR A 106 0.41 5.14 -13.35
C THR A 106 1.74 5.14 -14.11
N ARG A 107 1.71 5.21 -15.45
CA ARG A 107 2.92 5.24 -16.28
C ARG A 107 3.82 6.43 -15.94
N VAL A 108 3.24 7.63 -15.90
CA VAL A 108 4.00 8.86 -15.56
C VAL A 108 4.60 8.80 -14.16
N ALA A 109 3.88 8.24 -13.19
CA ALA A 109 4.39 8.06 -11.84
C ALA A 109 5.55 7.06 -11.81
N CYS A 110 5.42 5.92 -12.50
CA CYS A 110 6.46 4.91 -12.60
C CYS A 110 7.73 5.46 -13.25
N GLU A 111 7.62 6.26 -14.31
CA GLU A 111 8.78 6.93 -14.92
C GLU A 111 9.55 7.82 -13.93
N LYS A 112 8.83 8.55 -13.06
CA LYS A 112 9.47 9.34 -11.99
C LYS A 112 10.14 8.46 -10.94
N PHE A 113 9.59 7.29 -10.64
CA PHE A 113 10.11 6.37 -9.64
C PHE A 113 11.40 5.68 -10.04
N LYS A 114 11.75 5.64 -11.34
CA LYS A 114 13.04 5.15 -11.82
C LYS A 114 14.22 5.96 -11.27
N ALA A 115 14.04 7.27 -11.05
CA ALA A 115 15.10 8.15 -10.62
C ALA A 115 15.57 7.94 -9.17
N ILE A 116 14.75 7.33 -8.31
CA ILE A 116 15.04 7.15 -6.89
C ILE A 116 14.50 5.80 -6.43
N PRO A 117 15.29 4.98 -5.70
CA PRO A 117 14.83 3.72 -5.13
C PRO A 117 13.46 3.85 -4.49
N THR A 118 12.50 3.10 -4.99
CA THR A 118 11.08 3.25 -4.64
C THR A 118 10.40 1.87 -4.59
N SER A 119 9.49 1.70 -3.62
CA SER A 119 8.63 0.53 -3.58
C SER A 119 7.23 0.94 -4.04
N VAL A 120 6.80 0.45 -5.20
CA VAL A 120 5.48 0.71 -5.77
C VAL A 120 4.49 -0.28 -5.18
N MET A 121 3.50 0.22 -4.43
CA MET A 121 2.51 -0.62 -3.75
C MET A 121 1.17 -0.63 -4.48
N ASN A 122 0.68 -1.81 -4.79
CA ASN A 122 -0.62 -2.03 -5.41
C ASN A 122 -1.47 -3.01 -4.61
N PHE A 123 -2.65 -2.57 -4.18
CA PHE A 123 -3.69 -3.48 -3.72
C PHE A 123 -4.42 -4.03 -4.94
N VAL A 124 -4.13 -5.27 -5.33
CA VAL A 124 -4.61 -5.87 -6.59
C VAL A 124 -6.13 -5.92 -6.73
N GLU A 125 -6.86 -5.96 -5.62
CA GLU A 125 -8.32 -5.91 -5.59
C GLU A 125 -8.87 -4.51 -5.96
N GLY A 126 -8.05 -3.47 -5.90
CA GLY A 126 -8.41 -2.08 -6.18
C GLY A 126 -9.43 -1.47 -5.19
N THR A 127 -9.87 -2.22 -4.21
CA THR A 127 -10.77 -1.79 -3.13
C THR A 127 -10.71 -2.78 -1.98
N ARG A 128 -11.08 -2.34 -0.77
CA ARG A 128 -11.14 -3.22 0.39
C ARG A 128 -12.16 -4.34 0.21
N PHE A 129 -11.78 -5.55 0.62
CA PHE A 129 -12.64 -6.72 0.66
C PHE A 129 -13.87 -6.46 1.54
N THR A 130 -15.04 -6.87 1.05
CA THR A 130 -16.25 -7.06 1.84
C THR A 130 -17.05 -8.22 1.26
N ARG A 131 -17.77 -8.95 2.10
CA ARG A 131 -18.61 -10.07 1.65
C ARG A 131 -19.62 -9.65 0.58
N ALA A 132 -20.23 -8.47 0.71
CA ALA A 132 -21.16 -7.94 -0.28
C ALA A 132 -20.49 -7.69 -1.65
N LYS A 133 -19.27 -7.15 -1.68
CA LYS A 133 -18.52 -6.95 -2.93
C LYS A 133 -18.07 -8.29 -3.53
N HIS A 134 -17.66 -9.23 -2.67
CA HIS A 134 -17.26 -10.57 -3.09
C HIS A 134 -18.42 -11.28 -3.81
N ALA A 135 -19.59 -11.32 -3.19
CA ALA A 135 -20.80 -11.89 -3.78
C ALA A 135 -21.19 -11.19 -5.08
N ARG A 136 -21.21 -9.85 -5.11
CA ARG A 136 -21.54 -9.07 -6.32
C ARG A 136 -20.59 -9.31 -7.48
N GLN A 137 -19.32 -9.59 -7.20
CA GLN A 137 -18.32 -9.86 -8.24
C GLN A 137 -18.30 -11.33 -8.63
N ALA A 138 -19.00 -12.21 -7.92
CA ALA A 138 -18.88 -13.67 -8.06
C ALA A 138 -17.39 -14.07 -8.11
N SER A 139 -16.62 -13.64 -7.09
CA SER A 139 -15.18 -13.92 -7.07
C SER A 139 -14.93 -15.43 -6.93
N PRO A 140 -14.04 -16.03 -7.73
CA PRO A 140 -13.68 -17.43 -7.59
C PRO A 140 -12.77 -17.70 -6.37
N TYR A 141 -12.20 -16.65 -5.78
CA TYR A 141 -11.29 -16.75 -4.64
C TYR A 141 -12.05 -16.66 -3.33
N ARG A 142 -11.74 -17.53 -2.38
CA ARG A 142 -12.47 -17.60 -1.10
C ARG A 142 -12.35 -16.31 -0.27
N HIS A 143 -11.18 -15.65 -0.28
CA HIS A 143 -10.84 -14.53 0.60
C HIS A 143 -10.42 -13.27 -0.15
N LEU A 144 -10.55 -13.23 -1.48
CA LEU A 144 -10.13 -12.11 -2.31
C LEU A 144 -11.26 -11.68 -3.26
N LEU A 145 -11.29 -10.40 -3.59
CA LEU A 145 -12.06 -9.91 -4.73
C LEU A 145 -11.33 -10.27 -6.03
N LYS A 146 -12.02 -10.18 -7.17
CA LYS A 146 -11.37 -10.35 -8.47
C LYS A 146 -10.25 -9.31 -8.63
N PRO A 147 -9.01 -9.74 -8.94
CA PRO A 147 -7.89 -8.83 -9.09
C PRO A 147 -8.05 -7.92 -10.32
N LYS A 148 -7.53 -6.71 -10.20
CA LYS A 148 -7.47 -5.70 -11.27
C LYS A 148 -6.02 -5.52 -11.72
N ALA A 149 -5.64 -6.25 -12.74
CA ALA A 149 -4.26 -6.31 -13.20
C ALA A 149 -3.74 -5.02 -13.87
N GLY A 150 -4.61 -4.08 -14.28
CA GLY A 150 -4.22 -2.94 -15.12
C GLY A 150 -3.10 -2.08 -14.54
N GLY A 151 -3.19 -1.67 -13.27
CA GLY A 151 -2.14 -0.86 -12.64
C GLY A 151 -0.81 -1.60 -12.51
N MET A 152 -0.87 -2.89 -12.18
CA MET A 152 0.30 -3.74 -12.04
C MET A 152 0.97 -4.01 -13.40
N ALA A 153 0.15 -4.26 -14.43
CA ALA A 153 0.65 -4.45 -15.81
C ALA A 153 1.38 -3.20 -16.32
N VAL A 154 0.85 -2.00 -16.05
CA VAL A 154 1.53 -0.74 -16.43
C VAL A 154 2.81 -0.54 -15.63
N ALA A 155 2.82 -0.81 -14.35
CA ALA A 155 4.04 -0.72 -13.53
C ALA A 155 5.12 -1.66 -14.05
N LEU A 156 4.79 -2.91 -14.36
CA LEU A 156 5.71 -3.89 -14.93
C LEU A 156 6.17 -3.50 -16.34
N ALA A 157 5.27 -3.02 -17.19
CA ALA A 157 5.64 -2.56 -18.54
C ALA A 157 6.56 -1.34 -18.52
N THR A 158 6.45 -0.48 -17.48
CA THR A 158 7.23 0.76 -17.39
C THR A 158 8.55 0.56 -16.64
N MET A 159 8.58 -0.26 -15.60
CA MET A 159 9.70 -0.43 -14.67
C MET A 159 10.14 -1.89 -14.48
N GLY A 160 9.65 -2.83 -15.31
CA GLY A 160 9.89 -4.25 -15.06
C GLY A 160 11.37 -4.61 -14.95
N GLU A 161 12.22 -3.98 -15.76
CA GLU A 161 13.68 -4.19 -15.75
C GLU A 161 14.37 -3.49 -14.56
N ASP A 162 13.71 -2.49 -13.97
CA ASP A 162 14.26 -1.75 -12.83
C ASP A 162 13.96 -2.45 -11.49
N PHE A 163 12.92 -3.30 -11.43
CA PHE A 163 12.53 -3.95 -10.18
C PHE A 163 13.50 -5.07 -9.78
N ASP A 164 14.03 -4.98 -8.55
CA ASP A 164 14.82 -6.05 -7.94
C ASP A 164 13.94 -7.29 -7.62
N ALA A 165 12.68 -7.07 -7.23
CA ALA A 165 11.72 -8.14 -6.96
C ALA A 165 10.26 -7.66 -6.96
N LEU A 166 9.36 -8.63 -7.20
CA LEU A 166 7.95 -8.55 -6.85
C LEU A 166 7.75 -9.18 -5.46
N LEU A 167 7.20 -8.40 -4.53
CA LEU A 167 6.84 -8.87 -3.20
C LEU A 167 5.34 -9.14 -3.16
N ASP A 168 4.96 -10.41 -3.08
CA ASP A 168 3.56 -10.80 -2.88
C ASP A 168 3.29 -10.97 -1.39
N VAL A 169 2.45 -10.10 -0.83
CA VAL A 169 2.21 -9.98 0.60
C VAL A 169 0.78 -10.36 0.94
N THR A 170 0.62 -11.30 1.83
CA THR A 170 -0.69 -11.64 2.40
C THR A 170 -0.79 -11.08 3.81
N ILE A 171 -1.75 -10.20 4.05
CA ILE A 171 -2.10 -9.73 5.39
C ILE A 171 -3.26 -10.60 5.88
N ALA A 172 -3.08 -11.19 7.04
CA ALA A 172 -4.11 -11.98 7.72
C ALA A 172 -4.42 -11.40 9.10
N TYR A 173 -5.69 -11.38 9.45
CA TYR A 173 -6.18 -10.97 10.77
C TYR A 173 -6.94 -12.14 11.40
N PRO A 174 -6.26 -13.05 12.11
CA PRO A 174 -6.87 -14.29 12.65
C PRO A 174 -8.00 -14.01 13.64
N ARG A 175 -7.94 -12.89 14.36
CA ARG A 175 -8.93 -12.46 15.35
C ARG A 175 -10.03 -11.55 14.77
N GLY A 176 -10.03 -11.33 13.44
CA GLY A 176 -10.99 -10.48 12.75
C GLY A 176 -10.35 -9.20 12.20
N THR A 177 -10.90 -8.72 11.08
CA THR A 177 -10.37 -7.53 10.38
C THR A 177 -10.55 -6.28 11.23
N PRO A 178 -9.46 -5.62 11.65
CA PRO A 178 -9.55 -4.44 12.51
C PRO A 178 -10.08 -3.23 11.74
N THR A 179 -10.77 -2.34 12.42
CA THR A 179 -11.00 -0.99 11.93
C THR A 179 -9.73 -0.14 12.15
N PHE A 180 -9.69 1.04 11.54
CA PHE A 180 -8.61 1.99 11.80
C PHE A 180 -8.54 2.41 13.29
N TRP A 181 -9.69 2.55 13.92
CA TRP A 181 -9.79 2.87 15.35
C TRP A 181 -9.34 1.73 16.25
N ASP A 182 -9.57 0.47 15.85
CA ASP A 182 -9.07 -0.67 16.61
C ASP A 182 -7.55 -0.70 16.67
N LEU A 183 -6.90 -0.35 15.55
CA LEU A 183 -5.46 -0.20 15.51
C LEU A 183 -4.97 0.92 16.43
N LEU A 184 -5.57 2.12 16.33
CA LEU A 184 -5.16 3.27 17.14
C LEU A 184 -5.43 3.08 18.64
N CYS A 185 -6.48 2.35 19.01
CA CYS A 185 -6.82 2.03 20.39
C CYS A 185 -6.13 0.78 20.93
N GLY A 186 -5.23 0.15 20.14
CA GLY A 186 -4.50 -1.04 20.58
C GLY A 186 -5.37 -2.31 20.68
N ARG A 187 -6.53 -2.34 20.01
CA ARG A 187 -7.45 -3.48 20.02
C ARG A 187 -7.16 -4.50 18.92
N MET A 188 -6.19 -4.24 18.04
CA MET A 188 -5.71 -5.22 17.08
C MET A 188 -4.82 -6.24 17.80
N GLU A 189 -5.31 -7.46 17.96
CA GLU A 189 -4.64 -8.49 18.78
C GLU A 189 -3.51 -9.20 18.02
N GLU A 190 -3.72 -9.46 16.72
CA GLU A 190 -2.81 -10.29 15.93
C GLU A 190 -2.84 -9.91 14.45
N VAL A 191 -1.70 -9.95 13.80
CA VAL A 191 -1.51 -9.77 12.36
C VAL A 191 -0.29 -10.52 11.88
#